data_1728caf472c6a8db8c688ebceeeddbb1
#
_entry.id   1728caf472c6a8db8c688ebceeeddbb1
#
_cell.length_a   1.000
_cell.length_b   1.000
_cell.length_c   1.000
_cell.angle_alpha   90.00
_cell.angle_beta   90.00
_cell.angle_gamma   90.00
#
_symmetry.space_group_name_H-M   'P 1'
#
loop_
_entity.id
_entity.type
_entity.pdbx_description
1 polymer ?
#
loop_
_entity_poly.entity_id
_entity_poly.type
_entity_poly.pdbx_seq_one_letter_code
_entity_poly.pdbx_strand_id
1 'polypeptide(L)'
;MKFKKAIDLSKLSFETKRDINFFIKEKFQDSSEFTQSQISKIEDIAKSLEEGYPRDYLIGNSEFYGRKYFVDQRVLIPRPETEVLVDTIKSLNLSDGSILCDLGTGSGCIGISLAMLNESFIVFGVDISEEAILVARKNDLTYMRKNFFLIQSNWASCFQENSIDCIISNPPYIDKDDSHLADLKHEPLIALVSKLHGLEAFEIISQQAKQLLKKDGLLLLEHGFDQSEHVEKIIYKNDLKLFRKIKDLSGNDRVILAQK
;
A
#
# COMPACT_ATOMS: atom_id res chain seq x y z
N MET A 1 36.53 -0.45 -12.84
CA MET A 1 37.08 0.61 -11.95
C MET A 1 36.47 0.45 -10.56
N LYS A 2 37.25 0.49 -9.48
CA LYS A 2 36.70 0.29 -8.12
C LYS A 2 35.75 1.43 -7.77
N PHE A 3 34.55 1.11 -7.26
CA PHE A 3 33.48 2.05 -6.95
C PHE A 3 33.92 3.31 -6.20
N LYS A 4 34.68 3.17 -5.09
CA LYS A 4 35.18 4.31 -4.27
C LYS A 4 36.13 5.27 -5.01
N LYS A 5 36.66 4.91 -6.20
CA LYS A 5 37.50 5.78 -7.03
C LYS A 5 36.73 6.46 -8.18
N ALA A 6 35.53 5.98 -8.48
CA ALA A 6 34.76 6.39 -9.65
C ALA A 6 33.73 7.48 -9.35
N ILE A 7 33.17 7.48 -8.13
CA ILE A 7 32.12 8.43 -7.73
C ILE A 7 32.56 9.13 -6.44
N ASP A 8 32.56 10.45 -6.47
CA ASP A 8 32.84 11.26 -5.26
C ASP A 8 31.60 11.27 -4.34
N LEU A 9 31.52 10.28 -3.48
CA LEU A 9 30.46 10.16 -2.49
C LEU A 9 30.60 11.19 -1.34
N SER A 10 31.71 11.91 -1.24
CA SER A 10 31.99 12.76 -0.05
C SER A 10 30.95 13.85 0.13
N LYS A 11 30.38 14.35 -0.97
CA LYS A 11 29.41 15.46 -1.03
C LYS A 11 27.96 15.03 -0.80
N LEU A 12 27.66 13.73 -0.81
CA LEU A 12 26.29 13.23 -0.68
C LEU A 12 25.88 13.14 0.80
N SER A 13 24.57 13.22 1.05
CA SER A 13 23.99 13.00 2.37
C SER A 13 24.24 11.57 2.87
N PHE A 14 24.10 11.33 4.17
CA PHE A 14 24.23 9.99 4.73
C PHE A 14 23.16 9.03 4.17
N GLU A 15 21.93 9.54 4.02
CA GLU A 15 20.80 8.78 3.49
C GLU A 15 21.04 8.37 2.04
N THR A 16 21.42 9.31 1.20
CA THR A 16 21.76 9.02 -0.22
C THR A 16 22.87 7.98 -0.35
N LYS A 17 23.91 8.05 0.48
CA LYS A 17 24.97 7.03 0.51
C LYS A 17 24.44 5.65 0.85
N ARG A 18 23.56 5.55 1.85
CA ARG A 18 22.94 4.29 2.26
C ARG A 18 22.09 3.73 1.10
N ASP A 19 21.29 4.56 0.47
CA ASP A 19 20.37 4.16 -0.58
C ASP A 19 21.08 3.80 -1.89
N ILE A 20 22.16 4.48 -2.23
CA ILE A 20 23.06 4.09 -3.34
C ILE A 20 23.67 2.71 -3.08
N ASN A 21 24.19 2.47 -1.88
CA ASN A 21 24.77 1.17 -1.54
C ASN A 21 23.72 0.05 -1.66
N PHE A 22 22.48 0.32 -1.20
CA PHE A 22 21.38 -0.62 -1.36
C PHE A 22 21.05 -0.85 -2.84
N PHE A 23 20.94 0.20 -3.65
CA PHE A 23 20.72 0.11 -5.09
C PHE A 23 21.79 -0.73 -5.80
N ILE A 24 23.07 -0.50 -5.47
CA ILE A 24 24.20 -1.24 -6.04
C ILE A 24 24.08 -2.73 -5.72
N LYS A 25 23.77 -3.06 -4.46
CA LYS A 25 23.58 -4.44 -4.04
C LYS A 25 22.44 -5.13 -4.81
N GLU A 26 21.30 -4.46 -4.92
CA GLU A 26 20.13 -5.00 -5.61
C GLU A 26 20.32 -5.16 -7.13
N LYS A 27 20.98 -4.21 -7.79
CA LYS A 27 21.09 -4.18 -9.26
C LYS A 27 22.38 -4.72 -9.82
N PHE A 28 23.47 -4.70 -9.06
CA PHE A 28 24.81 -5.07 -9.53
C PHE A 28 25.45 -6.20 -8.72
N GLN A 29 24.71 -6.80 -7.77
CA GLN A 29 25.18 -7.97 -6.98
C GLN A 29 26.55 -7.76 -6.34
N ASP A 30 26.77 -6.62 -5.69
CA ASP A 30 28.02 -6.24 -5.02
C ASP A 30 29.28 -6.31 -5.93
N SER A 31 29.13 -6.03 -7.23
CA SER A 31 30.24 -5.98 -8.16
C SER A 31 31.37 -5.08 -7.67
N SER A 32 32.61 -5.56 -7.68
CA SER A 32 33.77 -4.78 -7.27
C SER A 32 34.27 -3.80 -8.35
N GLU A 33 33.83 -4.00 -9.59
CA GLU A 33 34.19 -3.17 -10.75
C GLU A 33 32.94 -2.80 -11.56
N PHE A 34 32.92 -1.56 -12.06
CA PHE A 34 31.81 -1.00 -12.82
C PHE A 34 32.28 -0.50 -14.18
N THR A 35 31.45 -0.67 -15.19
CA THR A 35 31.61 -0.03 -16.50
C THR A 35 31.31 1.46 -16.42
N GLN A 36 31.80 2.25 -17.38
CA GLN A 36 31.50 3.69 -17.43
C GLN A 36 29.99 3.97 -17.48
N SER A 37 29.22 3.16 -18.21
CA SER A 37 27.75 3.28 -18.27
C SER A 37 27.07 3.03 -16.92
N GLN A 38 27.57 2.05 -16.15
CA GLN A 38 27.04 1.78 -14.80
C GLN A 38 27.38 2.92 -13.84
N ILE A 39 28.57 3.51 -13.95
CA ILE A 39 28.99 4.67 -13.15
C ILE A 39 28.07 5.86 -13.44
N SER A 40 27.88 6.20 -14.71
CA SER A 40 26.95 7.29 -15.08
C SER A 40 25.54 7.06 -14.54
N LYS A 41 25.03 5.84 -14.64
CA LYS A 41 23.71 5.51 -14.07
C LYS A 41 23.66 5.68 -12.56
N ILE A 42 24.71 5.34 -11.83
CA ILE A 42 24.75 5.53 -10.37
C ILE A 42 24.84 7.02 -10.02
N GLU A 43 25.53 7.83 -10.81
CA GLU A 43 25.57 9.29 -10.66
C GLU A 43 24.19 9.94 -10.86
N ASP A 44 23.46 9.53 -11.89
CA ASP A 44 22.08 9.99 -12.15
C ASP A 44 21.15 9.62 -11.00
N ILE A 45 21.28 8.40 -10.48
CA ILE A 45 20.52 7.91 -9.32
C ILE A 45 20.86 8.70 -8.06
N ALA A 46 22.15 8.96 -7.82
CA ALA A 46 22.59 9.77 -6.69
C ALA A 46 21.96 11.16 -6.71
N LYS A 47 21.91 11.79 -7.89
CA LYS A 47 21.25 13.08 -8.09
C LYS A 47 19.74 12.99 -7.78
N SER A 48 19.06 12.00 -8.33
CA SER A 48 17.62 11.81 -8.09
C SER A 48 17.30 11.61 -6.60
N LEU A 49 18.12 10.85 -5.88
CA LEU A 49 17.98 10.63 -4.43
C LEU A 49 18.20 11.94 -3.63
N GLU A 50 19.20 12.77 -3.99
CA GLU A 50 19.40 14.07 -3.35
C GLU A 50 18.24 15.03 -3.61
N GLU A 51 17.52 14.88 -4.73
CA GLU A 51 16.31 15.62 -5.08
C GLU A 51 15.04 15.05 -4.39
N GLY A 52 15.21 14.02 -3.56
CA GLY A 52 14.13 13.36 -2.78
C GLY A 52 13.31 12.34 -3.58
N TYR A 53 13.82 11.85 -4.73
CA TYR A 53 13.11 10.81 -5.47
C TYR A 53 13.15 9.48 -4.70
N PRO A 54 12.01 8.77 -4.55
CA PRO A 54 11.95 7.55 -3.75
C PRO A 54 12.88 6.44 -4.27
N ARG A 55 13.69 5.89 -3.38
CA ARG A 55 14.60 4.78 -3.67
C ARG A 55 13.89 3.59 -4.29
N ASP A 56 12.71 3.25 -3.76
CA ASP A 56 11.97 2.05 -4.17
C ASP A 56 11.50 2.14 -5.63
N TYR A 57 11.16 3.34 -6.11
CA TYR A 57 10.87 3.56 -7.52
C TYR A 57 12.11 3.41 -8.41
N LEU A 58 13.29 3.87 -7.96
CA LEU A 58 14.54 3.69 -8.71
C LEU A 58 14.93 2.21 -8.80
N ILE A 59 14.68 1.46 -7.74
CA ILE A 59 14.91 0.02 -7.69
C ILE A 59 13.83 -0.73 -8.49
N GLY A 60 12.62 -0.18 -8.54
CA GLY A 60 11.45 -0.79 -9.18
C GLY A 60 10.82 -1.89 -8.33
N ASN A 61 11.06 -1.91 -7.02
CA ASN A 61 10.35 -2.76 -6.08
C ASN A 61 10.42 -2.20 -4.65
N SER A 62 9.42 -2.57 -3.85
CA SER A 62 9.36 -2.35 -2.41
C SER A 62 9.04 -3.64 -1.70
N GLU A 63 9.50 -3.79 -0.48
CA GLU A 63 9.24 -4.97 0.35
C GLU A 63 7.96 -4.76 1.16
N PHE A 64 7.09 -5.78 1.18
CA PHE A 64 5.88 -5.81 1.98
C PHE A 64 5.57 -7.25 2.39
N TYR A 65 5.32 -7.47 3.66
CA TYR A 65 5.01 -8.78 4.25
C TYR A 65 6.01 -9.88 3.85
N GLY A 66 7.30 -9.53 3.88
CA GLY A 66 8.43 -10.40 3.52
C GLY A 66 8.53 -10.74 2.03
N ARG A 67 7.93 -9.96 1.14
CA ARG A 67 7.92 -10.17 -0.32
C ARG A 67 8.22 -8.88 -1.06
N LYS A 68 8.77 -8.99 -2.28
CA LYS A 68 9.08 -7.85 -3.15
C LYS A 68 7.95 -7.61 -4.13
N TYR A 69 7.36 -6.44 -4.09
CA TYR A 69 6.34 -5.98 -5.03
C TYR A 69 6.93 -4.94 -5.97
N PHE A 70 6.68 -5.10 -7.26
CA PHE A 70 7.01 -4.07 -8.24
C PHE A 70 6.24 -2.79 -7.93
N VAL A 71 6.94 -1.66 -7.91
CA VAL A 71 6.37 -0.32 -7.73
C VAL A 71 7.02 0.67 -8.68
N ASP A 72 6.24 1.65 -9.11
CA ASP A 72 6.68 2.87 -9.80
C ASP A 72 5.70 4.01 -9.47
N GLN A 73 5.88 5.19 -10.08
CA GLN A 73 5.09 6.41 -9.80
C GLN A 73 3.56 6.27 -9.95
N ARG A 74 3.06 5.15 -10.45
CA ARG A 74 1.63 4.88 -10.62
C ARG A 74 0.92 4.42 -9.36
N VAL A 75 1.66 3.98 -8.35
CA VAL A 75 1.12 3.40 -7.11
C VAL A 75 1.85 3.94 -5.88
N LEU A 76 1.15 3.97 -4.75
CA LEU A 76 1.76 4.21 -3.45
C LEU A 76 2.83 3.15 -3.15
N ILE A 77 3.97 3.57 -2.63
CA ILE A 77 4.96 2.63 -2.09
C ILE A 77 4.37 1.95 -0.85
N PRO A 78 4.29 0.62 -0.78
CA PRO A 78 3.80 -0.09 0.40
C PRO A 78 4.49 0.37 1.68
N ARG A 79 3.70 0.58 2.74
CA ARG A 79 4.21 1.03 4.05
C ARG A 79 4.26 -0.15 5.03
N PRO A 80 5.28 -0.23 5.88
CA PRO A 80 5.36 -1.30 6.90
C PRO A 80 4.16 -1.31 7.85
N GLU A 81 3.61 -0.14 8.19
CA GLU A 81 2.44 0.00 9.05
C GLU A 81 1.20 -0.69 8.48
N THR A 82 1.09 -0.74 7.15
CA THR A 82 -0.02 -1.38 6.42
C THR A 82 -0.04 -2.92 6.60
N GLU A 83 1.08 -3.53 6.98
CA GLU A 83 1.15 -4.97 7.27
C GLU A 83 0.21 -5.40 8.40
N VAL A 84 -0.14 -4.47 9.28
CA VAL A 84 -1.12 -4.67 10.37
C VAL A 84 -2.50 -5.10 9.82
N LEU A 85 -2.89 -4.66 8.63
CA LEU A 85 -4.13 -5.14 7.98
C LEU A 85 -4.08 -6.63 7.70
N VAL A 86 -2.96 -7.13 7.15
CA VAL A 86 -2.76 -8.55 6.83
C VAL A 86 -2.69 -9.39 8.11
N ASP A 87 -1.95 -8.93 9.13
CA ASP A 87 -1.86 -9.61 10.42
C ASP A 87 -3.22 -9.68 11.12
N THR A 88 -4.02 -8.63 11.00
CA THR A 88 -5.38 -8.62 11.56
C THR A 88 -6.23 -9.69 10.91
N ILE A 89 -6.28 -9.77 9.57
CA ILE A 89 -7.04 -10.82 8.86
C ILE A 89 -6.55 -12.21 9.26
N LYS A 90 -5.24 -12.42 9.33
CA LYS A 90 -4.65 -13.68 9.77
C LYS A 90 -5.14 -14.12 11.16
N SER A 91 -5.36 -13.16 12.06
CA SER A 91 -5.83 -13.42 13.43
C SER A 91 -7.32 -13.70 13.56
N LEU A 92 -8.13 -13.35 12.55
CA LEU A 92 -9.60 -13.40 12.61
C LEU A 92 -10.19 -14.78 12.28
N ASN A 93 -9.36 -15.76 11.84
CA ASN A 93 -9.81 -17.11 11.49
C ASN A 93 -11.06 -17.13 10.59
N LEU A 94 -11.05 -16.34 9.51
CA LEU A 94 -12.15 -16.31 8.55
C LEU A 94 -12.37 -17.70 7.93
N SER A 95 -13.62 -18.02 7.61
CA SER A 95 -13.98 -19.30 7.02
C SER A 95 -13.39 -19.50 5.63
N ASP A 96 -13.16 -20.75 5.27
CA ASP A 96 -12.80 -21.13 3.91
C ASP A 96 -13.86 -20.65 2.91
N GLY A 97 -13.42 -20.16 1.75
CA GLY A 97 -14.29 -19.58 0.75
C GLY A 97 -14.75 -18.15 1.05
N SER A 98 -14.23 -17.51 2.10
CA SER A 98 -14.55 -16.10 2.39
C SER A 98 -14.15 -15.20 1.23
N ILE A 99 -15.03 -14.25 0.93
CA ILE A 99 -14.84 -13.21 -0.11
C ILE A 99 -14.28 -11.96 0.54
N LEU A 100 -13.05 -11.61 0.18
CA LEU A 100 -12.33 -10.44 0.68
C LEU A 100 -12.18 -9.40 -0.45
N CYS A 101 -12.29 -8.13 -0.10
CA CYS A 101 -12.16 -7.04 -1.05
C CYS A 101 -11.14 -6.01 -0.55
N ASP A 102 -10.01 -5.86 -1.26
CA ASP A 102 -8.96 -4.87 -1.03
C ASP A 102 -9.26 -3.63 -1.88
N LEU A 103 -9.81 -2.58 -1.26
CA LEU A 103 -10.23 -1.33 -1.92
C LEU A 103 -9.08 -0.32 -1.95
N GLY A 104 -8.76 0.20 -3.14
CA GLY A 104 -7.57 1.00 -3.38
C GLY A 104 -6.33 0.11 -3.38
N THR A 105 -6.38 -1.01 -4.13
CA THR A 105 -5.35 -2.07 -4.06
C THR A 105 -3.95 -1.62 -4.47
N GLY A 106 -3.83 -0.53 -5.23
CA GLY A 106 -2.55 0.05 -5.64
C GLY A 106 -1.60 -0.96 -6.29
N SER A 107 -0.50 -1.30 -5.62
CA SER A 107 0.45 -2.32 -6.09
C SER A 107 -0.08 -3.76 -5.99
N GLY A 108 -1.22 -3.98 -5.35
CA GLY A 108 -1.76 -5.30 -5.04
C GLY A 108 -1.16 -5.95 -3.79
N CYS A 109 -0.29 -5.27 -3.04
CA CYS A 109 0.48 -5.87 -1.95
C CYS A 109 -0.40 -6.44 -0.83
N ILE A 110 -1.50 -5.76 -0.46
CA ILE A 110 -2.46 -6.25 0.53
C ILE A 110 -3.20 -7.46 -0.04
N GLY A 111 -3.92 -7.29 -1.16
CA GLY A 111 -4.76 -8.33 -1.76
C GLY A 111 -4.00 -9.61 -2.08
N ILE A 112 -2.81 -9.51 -2.68
CA ILE A 112 -1.95 -10.66 -2.98
C ILE A 112 -1.48 -11.34 -1.69
N SER A 113 -1.09 -10.57 -0.66
CA SER A 113 -0.69 -11.14 0.63
C SER A 113 -1.84 -11.89 1.29
N LEU A 114 -3.08 -11.35 1.23
CA LEU A 114 -4.29 -12.04 1.73
C LEU A 114 -4.57 -13.33 0.95
N ALA A 115 -4.45 -13.31 -0.38
CA ALA A 115 -4.62 -14.50 -1.21
C ALA A 115 -3.59 -15.60 -0.90
N MET A 116 -2.42 -15.22 -0.38
CA MET A 116 -1.38 -16.14 0.07
C MET A 116 -1.61 -16.69 1.48
N LEU A 117 -2.38 -16.00 2.33
CA LEU A 117 -2.69 -16.49 3.68
C LEU A 117 -3.53 -17.75 3.63
N ASN A 118 -4.50 -17.81 2.72
CA ASN A 118 -5.37 -18.97 2.55
C ASN A 118 -5.81 -19.08 1.09
N GLU A 119 -5.47 -20.18 0.44
CA GLU A 119 -5.80 -20.44 -0.97
C GLU A 119 -7.30 -20.64 -1.21
N SER A 120 -8.09 -20.88 -0.16
CA SER A 120 -9.56 -20.95 -0.25
C SER A 120 -10.24 -19.58 -0.27
N PHE A 121 -9.57 -18.51 0.12
CA PHE A 121 -10.12 -17.16 0.02
C PHE A 121 -10.36 -16.77 -1.44
N ILE A 122 -11.38 -15.97 -1.67
CA ILE A 122 -11.62 -15.30 -2.95
C ILE A 122 -11.32 -13.82 -2.71
N VAL A 123 -10.20 -13.32 -3.25
CA VAL A 123 -9.72 -11.98 -2.97
C VAL A 123 -9.86 -11.10 -4.22
N PHE A 124 -10.56 -9.99 -4.08
CA PHE A 124 -10.67 -8.96 -5.11
C PHE A 124 -9.80 -7.76 -4.75
N GLY A 125 -8.88 -7.38 -5.65
CA GLY A 125 -8.16 -6.12 -5.61
C GLY A 125 -8.87 -5.11 -6.50
N VAL A 126 -9.33 -4.01 -5.93
CA VAL A 126 -10.09 -2.99 -6.65
C VAL A 126 -9.34 -1.66 -6.62
N ASP A 127 -9.25 -1.01 -7.76
CA ASP A 127 -8.71 0.34 -7.86
C ASP A 127 -9.46 1.14 -8.92
N ILE A 128 -9.56 2.45 -8.75
CA ILE A 128 -10.13 3.34 -9.75
C ILE A 128 -9.13 3.62 -10.89
N SER A 129 -7.84 3.55 -10.57
CA SER A 129 -6.74 3.80 -11.51
C SER A 129 -6.42 2.57 -12.34
N GLU A 130 -6.63 2.66 -13.65
CA GLU A 130 -6.19 1.62 -14.60
C GLU A 130 -4.69 1.36 -14.49
N GLU A 131 -3.90 2.41 -14.29
CA GLU A 131 -2.45 2.32 -14.14
C GLU A 131 -2.04 1.54 -12.87
N ALA A 132 -2.77 1.71 -11.76
CA ALA A 132 -2.57 0.91 -10.56
C ALA A 132 -2.93 -0.55 -10.80
N ILE A 133 -4.05 -0.83 -11.48
CA ILE A 133 -4.44 -2.20 -11.86
C ILE A 133 -3.37 -2.88 -12.73
N LEU A 134 -2.71 -2.15 -13.64
CA LEU A 134 -1.61 -2.70 -14.43
C LEU A 134 -0.39 -3.06 -13.57
N VAL A 135 -0.07 -2.26 -12.55
CA VAL A 135 1.00 -2.57 -11.58
C VAL A 135 0.62 -3.78 -10.73
N ALA A 136 -0.59 -3.82 -10.16
CA ALA A 136 -1.08 -4.96 -9.39
C ALA A 136 -1.07 -6.25 -10.21
N ARG A 137 -1.48 -6.20 -11.48
CA ARG A 137 -1.43 -7.35 -12.40
C ARG A 137 -0.01 -7.85 -12.62
N LYS A 138 0.97 -6.95 -12.77
CA LYS A 138 2.38 -7.32 -12.89
C LYS A 138 2.86 -8.07 -11.63
N ASN A 139 2.44 -7.63 -10.46
CA ASN A 139 2.75 -8.30 -9.20
C ASN A 139 2.04 -9.65 -9.10
N ASP A 140 0.76 -9.73 -9.45
CA ASP A 140 0.01 -10.99 -9.44
C ASP A 140 0.64 -12.04 -10.37
N LEU A 141 1.08 -11.65 -11.57
CA LEU A 141 1.82 -12.53 -12.49
C LEU A 141 3.12 -13.07 -11.87
N THR A 142 3.77 -12.32 -10.99
CA THR A 142 4.96 -12.78 -10.28
C THR A 142 4.62 -13.86 -9.25
N TYR A 143 3.51 -13.71 -8.56
CA TYR A 143 3.08 -14.61 -7.48
C TYR A 143 2.08 -15.68 -7.91
N MET A 144 1.48 -15.52 -9.12
CA MET A 144 0.58 -16.47 -9.77
C MET A 144 -0.58 -16.95 -8.88
N ARG A 145 -1.29 -15.99 -8.24
CA ARG A 145 -2.41 -16.33 -7.37
C ARG A 145 -3.67 -16.65 -8.17
N LYS A 146 -4.20 -17.85 -8.00
CA LYS A 146 -5.43 -18.29 -8.66
C LYS A 146 -6.70 -17.76 -8.00
N ASN A 147 -6.58 -17.26 -6.80
CA ASN A 147 -7.64 -16.76 -5.93
C ASN A 147 -7.60 -15.24 -5.73
N PHE A 148 -6.82 -14.52 -6.56
CA PHE A 148 -6.76 -13.06 -6.59
C PHE A 148 -7.28 -12.52 -7.94
N PHE A 149 -8.22 -11.58 -7.89
CA PHE A 149 -8.91 -11.04 -9.05
C PHE A 149 -8.88 -9.52 -9.03
N LEU A 150 -8.46 -8.89 -10.14
CA LEU A 150 -8.34 -7.45 -10.26
C LEU A 150 -9.55 -6.85 -10.97
N ILE A 151 -10.11 -5.79 -10.41
CA ILE A 151 -11.26 -5.06 -10.96
C ILE A 151 -10.95 -3.56 -10.96
N GLN A 152 -11.11 -2.91 -12.12
CA GLN A 152 -11.14 -1.46 -12.17
C GLN A 152 -12.54 -0.97 -11.81
N SER A 153 -12.67 -0.24 -10.70
CA SER A 153 -13.95 0.28 -10.22
C SER A 153 -13.77 1.47 -9.28
N ASN A 154 -14.78 2.29 -9.19
CA ASN A 154 -14.87 3.35 -8.17
C ASN A 154 -15.30 2.71 -6.84
N TRP A 155 -14.34 2.45 -5.96
CA TRP A 155 -14.50 1.69 -4.74
C TRP A 155 -15.23 0.36 -5.00
N ALA A 156 -16.15 -0.02 -4.15
CA ALA A 156 -16.88 -1.29 -4.22
C ALA A 156 -18.16 -1.25 -5.05
N SER A 157 -18.36 -0.26 -5.94
CA SER A 157 -19.59 -0.07 -6.71
C SER A 157 -19.92 -1.21 -7.69
N CYS A 158 -18.98 -2.11 -7.96
CA CYS A 158 -19.16 -3.26 -8.83
C CYS A 158 -19.72 -4.51 -8.14
N PHE A 159 -19.89 -4.48 -6.81
CA PHE A 159 -20.35 -5.65 -6.05
C PHE A 159 -21.84 -5.57 -5.72
N GLN A 160 -22.43 -6.74 -5.49
CA GLN A 160 -23.82 -6.88 -5.05
C GLN A 160 -23.94 -6.71 -3.53
N GLU A 161 -25.12 -6.31 -3.08
CA GLU A 161 -25.44 -6.22 -1.66
C GLU A 161 -25.27 -7.59 -0.95
N ASN A 162 -24.79 -7.55 0.29
CA ASN A 162 -24.63 -8.73 1.15
C ASN A 162 -23.78 -9.85 0.50
N SER A 163 -22.77 -9.49 -0.30
CA SER A 163 -21.94 -10.46 -1.03
C SER A 163 -20.52 -10.63 -0.49
N ILE A 164 -20.02 -9.69 0.33
CA ILE A 164 -18.64 -9.63 0.78
C ILE A 164 -18.53 -10.02 2.26
N ASP A 165 -17.57 -10.85 2.61
CA ASP A 165 -17.31 -11.24 4.01
C ASP A 165 -16.42 -10.24 4.72
N CYS A 166 -15.44 -9.66 4.00
CA CYS A 166 -14.53 -8.68 4.57
C CYS A 166 -14.09 -7.63 3.55
N ILE A 167 -14.23 -6.35 3.88
CA ILE A 167 -13.67 -5.22 3.13
C ILE A 167 -12.43 -4.75 3.88
N ILE A 168 -11.32 -4.56 3.14
CA ILE A 168 -10.04 -4.09 3.64
C ILE A 168 -9.63 -2.89 2.80
N SER A 169 -9.10 -1.84 3.41
CA SER A 169 -8.57 -0.70 2.67
C SER A 169 -7.50 0.06 3.44
N ASN A 170 -6.46 0.47 2.72
CA ASN A 170 -5.63 1.61 3.07
C ASN A 170 -5.98 2.74 2.09
N PRO A 171 -7.04 3.51 2.36
CA PRO A 171 -7.52 4.55 1.45
C PRO A 171 -6.65 5.81 1.54
N PRO A 172 -6.72 6.74 0.58
CA PRO A 172 -6.12 8.06 0.75
C PRO A 172 -6.77 8.77 1.93
N TYR A 173 -5.94 9.32 2.82
CA TYR A 173 -6.41 9.95 4.07
C TYR A 173 -5.68 11.25 4.41
N ILE A 174 -4.83 11.78 3.54
CA ILE A 174 -4.09 13.03 3.78
C ILE A 174 -4.95 14.21 3.31
N ASP A 175 -5.02 15.27 4.13
CA ASP A 175 -5.64 16.53 3.71
C ASP A 175 -4.80 17.18 2.60
N LYS A 176 -5.47 17.78 1.62
CA LYS A 176 -4.80 18.49 0.51
C LYS A 176 -3.87 19.62 0.96
N ASP A 177 -4.12 20.20 2.13
CA ASP A 177 -3.36 21.32 2.70
C ASP A 177 -2.29 20.85 3.71
N ASP A 178 -2.08 19.52 3.84
CA ASP A 178 -1.07 18.95 4.74
C ASP A 178 0.34 19.20 4.19
N SER A 179 1.21 19.75 5.03
CA SER A 179 2.60 20.06 4.69
C SER A 179 3.44 18.82 4.32
N HIS A 180 3.10 17.63 4.83
CA HIS A 180 3.80 16.38 4.53
C HIS A 180 3.68 15.94 3.06
N LEU A 181 2.69 16.49 2.31
CA LEU A 181 2.57 16.20 0.88
C LEU A 181 3.78 16.66 0.06
N ALA A 182 4.53 17.66 0.54
CA ALA A 182 5.75 18.12 -0.10
C ALA A 182 6.83 17.01 -0.15
N ASP A 183 6.90 16.17 0.88
CA ASP A 183 7.84 15.05 0.96
C ASP A 183 7.39 13.85 0.10
N LEU A 184 6.10 13.79 -0.24
CA LEU A 184 5.47 12.72 -1.03
C LEU A 184 5.23 13.12 -2.49
N LYS A 185 5.83 14.20 -2.96
CA LYS A 185 5.61 14.82 -4.30
C LYS A 185 5.82 13.89 -5.50
N HIS A 186 6.49 12.78 -5.31
CA HIS A 186 6.76 11.78 -6.36
C HIS A 186 5.77 10.61 -6.37
N GLU A 187 4.91 10.52 -5.36
CA GLU A 187 3.86 9.51 -5.27
C GLU A 187 2.54 10.03 -5.84
N PRO A 188 1.65 9.16 -6.35
CA PRO A 188 0.43 9.62 -7.02
C PRO A 188 -0.54 10.27 -6.01
N LEU A 189 -0.92 11.51 -6.25
CA LEU A 189 -1.82 12.28 -5.36
C LEU A 189 -3.15 11.57 -5.10
N ILE A 190 -3.66 10.82 -6.09
CA ILE A 190 -4.91 10.07 -5.94
C ILE A 190 -4.81 8.99 -4.85
N ALA A 191 -3.63 8.47 -4.56
CA ALA A 191 -3.40 7.48 -3.52
C ALA A 191 -3.11 8.11 -2.14
N LEU A 192 -2.94 9.43 -2.09
CA LEU A 192 -2.55 10.16 -0.87
C LEU A 192 -3.68 11.03 -0.35
N VAL A 193 -4.31 11.82 -1.25
CA VAL A 193 -5.17 12.93 -0.86
C VAL A 193 -6.64 12.54 -0.88
N SER A 194 -7.32 12.84 0.21
CA SER A 194 -8.78 12.73 0.33
C SER A 194 -9.36 14.07 0.75
N LYS A 195 -10.57 14.39 0.24
CA LYS A 195 -11.31 15.60 0.63
C LYS A 195 -11.84 15.46 2.07
N LEU A 196 -12.57 16.49 2.51
CA LEU A 196 -13.14 16.55 3.86
C LEU A 196 -12.08 16.34 4.95
N HIS A 197 -10.93 17.04 4.82
CA HIS A 197 -9.79 16.89 5.74
C HIS A 197 -9.30 15.44 5.84
N GLY A 198 -9.18 14.76 4.68
CA GLY A 198 -8.71 13.38 4.62
C GLY A 198 -9.78 12.31 4.92
N LEU A 199 -11.06 12.69 5.11
CA LEU A 199 -12.09 11.78 5.61
C LEU A 199 -13.06 11.26 4.53
N GLU A 200 -13.08 11.83 3.31
CA GLU A 200 -14.07 11.47 2.26
C GLU A 200 -14.04 9.98 1.91
N ALA A 201 -12.86 9.39 1.79
CA ALA A 201 -12.72 7.98 1.44
C ALA A 201 -13.35 7.07 2.51
N PHE A 202 -13.15 7.39 3.80
CA PHE A 202 -13.76 6.65 4.91
C PHE A 202 -15.28 6.71 4.89
N GLU A 203 -15.87 7.89 4.60
CA GLU A 203 -17.33 8.06 4.48
C GLU A 203 -17.88 7.16 3.35
N ILE A 204 -17.26 7.21 2.17
CA ILE A 204 -17.72 6.42 1.01
C ILE A 204 -17.60 4.92 1.28
N ILE A 205 -16.44 4.47 1.76
CA ILE A 205 -16.18 3.04 2.00
C ILE A 205 -17.10 2.52 3.11
N SER A 206 -17.29 3.27 4.20
CA SER A 206 -18.17 2.84 5.30
C SER A 206 -19.63 2.75 4.86
N GLN A 207 -20.10 3.69 4.05
CA GLN A 207 -21.44 3.66 3.47
C GLN A 207 -21.64 2.43 2.56
N GLN A 208 -20.67 2.14 1.69
CA GLN A 208 -20.72 0.96 0.83
C GLN A 208 -20.59 -0.33 1.64
N ALA A 209 -19.74 -0.37 2.66
CA ALA A 209 -19.58 -1.54 3.53
C ALA A 209 -20.91 -1.94 4.20
N LYS A 210 -21.68 -0.97 4.67
CA LYS A 210 -23.03 -1.23 5.23
C LYS A 210 -23.94 -1.99 4.27
N GLN A 211 -23.86 -1.71 2.99
CA GLN A 211 -24.70 -2.36 1.97
C GLN A 211 -24.13 -3.73 1.55
N LEU A 212 -22.82 -3.78 1.29
CA LEU A 212 -22.16 -4.87 0.59
C LEU A 212 -21.72 -6.00 1.51
N LEU A 213 -21.40 -5.70 2.75
CA LEU A 213 -21.02 -6.74 3.71
C LEU A 213 -22.20 -7.68 3.99
N LYS A 214 -21.92 -8.94 4.09
CA LYS A 214 -22.84 -9.95 4.63
C LYS A 214 -23.17 -9.63 6.09
N LYS A 215 -24.19 -10.28 6.65
CA LYS A 215 -24.43 -10.23 8.09
C LYS A 215 -23.16 -10.67 8.83
N ASP A 216 -22.78 -9.94 9.85
CA ASP A 216 -21.56 -10.12 10.63
C ASP A 216 -20.24 -9.93 9.82
N GLY A 217 -20.34 -9.43 8.59
CA GLY A 217 -19.17 -9.13 7.75
C GLY A 217 -18.34 -7.98 8.33
N LEU A 218 -17.06 -7.93 7.96
CA LEU A 218 -16.05 -7.09 8.60
C LEU A 218 -15.54 -5.99 7.67
N LEU A 219 -15.25 -4.83 8.25
CA LEU A 219 -14.59 -3.70 7.61
C LEU A 219 -13.30 -3.37 8.35
N LEU A 220 -12.17 -3.39 7.64
CA LEU A 220 -10.87 -2.95 8.13
C LEU A 220 -10.42 -1.70 7.38
N LEU A 221 -10.14 -0.63 8.11
CA LEU A 221 -9.65 0.63 7.53
C LEU A 221 -8.36 1.07 8.20
N GLU A 222 -7.29 1.22 7.42
CA GLU A 222 -6.11 1.95 7.85
C GLU A 222 -6.41 3.45 7.83
N HIS A 223 -5.87 4.19 8.81
CA HIS A 223 -6.06 5.63 8.95
C HIS A 223 -4.80 6.30 9.50
N GLY A 224 -4.71 7.61 9.38
CA GLY A 224 -3.66 8.42 10.02
C GLY A 224 -3.71 8.29 11.54
N PHE A 225 -2.56 8.40 12.20
CA PHE A 225 -2.41 8.17 13.63
C PHE A 225 -3.31 9.07 14.50
N ASP A 226 -3.72 10.21 13.99
CA ASP A 226 -4.57 11.22 14.66
C ASP A 226 -6.05 11.17 14.21
N GLN A 227 -6.42 10.27 13.28
CA GLN A 227 -7.77 10.21 12.71
C GLN A 227 -8.70 9.19 13.38
N SER A 228 -8.20 8.39 14.31
CA SER A 228 -8.93 7.27 14.93
C SER A 228 -10.34 7.63 15.43
N GLU A 229 -10.49 8.76 16.13
CA GLU A 229 -11.79 9.20 16.65
C GLU A 229 -12.75 9.67 15.55
N HIS A 230 -12.22 10.28 14.49
CA HIS A 230 -13.03 10.75 13.36
C HIS A 230 -13.56 9.55 12.55
N VAL A 231 -12.70 8.58 12.27
CA VAL A 231 -13.10 7.35 11.56
C VAL A 231 -14.09 6.53 12.39
N GLU A 232 -13.91 6.45 13.71
CA GLU A 232 -14.89 5.82 14.61
C GLU A 232 -16.27 6.45 14.51
N LYS A 233 -16.37 7.78 14.49
CA LYS A 233 -17.65 8.49 14.30
C LYS A 233 -18.30 8.16 12.95
N ILE A 234 -17.49 8.02 11.89
CA ILE A 234 -17.96 7.62 10.56
C ILE A 234 -18.53 6.19 10.59
N ILE A 235 -17.85 5.27 11.27
CA ILE A 235 -18.33 3.90 11.48
C ILE A 235 -19.74 3.90 12.11
N TYR A 236 -19.90 4.59 13.24
CA TYR A 236 -21.21 4.65 13.91
C TYR A 236 -22.29 5.36 13.08
N LYS A 237 -21.94 6.44 12.37
CA LYS A 237 -22.86 7.16 11.47
C LYS A 237 -23.44 6.26 10.38
N ASN A 238 -22.69 5.25 9.94
CA ASN A 238 -23.08 4.29 8.91
C ASN A 238 -23.67 2.99 9.51
N ASP A 239 -24.11 2.99 10.76
CA ASP A 239 -24.70 1.83 11.46
C ASP A 239 -23.80 0.59 11.44
N LEU A 240 -22.48 0.79 11.43
CA LEU A 240 -21.49 -0.25 11.66
C LEU A 240 -21.09 -0.23 13.13
N LYS A 241 -20.72 -1.38 13.66
CA LYS A 241 -20.31 -1.52 15.06
C LYS A 241 -18.78 -1.56 15.14
N LEU A 242 -18.17 -0.65 15.90
CA LEU A 242 -16.75 -0.75 16.21
C LEU A 242 -16.47 -2.05 16.97
N PHE A 243 -15.57 -2.86 16.43
CA PHE A 243 -15.15 -4.11 17.06
C PHE A 243 -13.82 -3.94 17.80
N ARG A 244 -12.82 -3.29 17.17
CA ARG A 244 -11.50 -3.08 17.77
C ARG A 244 -10.76 -1.94 17.07
N LYS A 245 -9.95 -1.20 17.84
CA LYS A 245 -8.85 -0.35 17.34
C LYS A 245 -7.55 -1.11 17.47
N ILE A 246 -6.72 -1.06 16.46
CA ILE A 246 -5.48 -1.82 16.36
C ILE A 246 -4.34 -0.84 16.13
N LYS A 247 -3.27 -1.04 16.89
CA LYS A 247 -2.07 -0.22 16.86
C LYS A 247 -1.02 -0.82 15.93
N ASP A 248 -0.21 0.06 15.33
CA ASP A 248 1.01 -0.33 14.64
C ASP A 248 2.12 -0.70 15.64
N LEU A 249 3.27 -1.15 15.12
CA LEU A 249 4.42 -1.51 15.96
C LEU A 249 5.03 -0.33 16.73
N SER A 250 4.75 0.90 16.31
CA SER A 250 5.16 2.12 17.00
C SER A 250 4.19 2.53 18.11
N GLY A 251 3.07 1.81 18.27
CA GLY A 251 2.06 2.05 19.28
C GLY A 251 1.02 3.09 18.93
N ASN A 252 0.99 3.57 17.69
CA ASN A 252 -0.02 4.49 17.19
C ASN A 252 -1.27 3.75 16.74
N ASP A 253 -2.45 4.35 16.93
CA ASP A 253 -3.68 3.82 16.36
C ASP A 253 -3.56 3.84 14.83
N ARG A 254 -3.78 2.68 14.19
CA ARG A 254 -3.54 2.51 12.77
C ARG A 254 -4.71 1.90 12.01
N VAL A 255 -5.41 0.95 12.60
CA VAL A 255 -6.50 0.25 11.94
C VAL A 255 -7.77 0.25 12.82
N ILE A 256 -8.89 0.61 12.21
CA ILE A 256 -10.22 0.35 12.76
C ILE A 256 -10.74 -0.95 12.15
N LEU A 257 -11.18 -1.86 13.03
CA LEU A 257 -11.96 -3.04 12.69
C LEU A 257 -13.40 -2.81 13.13
N ALA A 258 -14.31 -2.85 12.18
CA ALA A 258 -15.74 -2.70 12.40
C ALA A 258 -16.53 -3.90 11.84
N GLN A 259 -17.79 -4.05 12.26
CA GLN A 259 -18.67 -5.15 11.87
C GLN A 259 -20.04 -4.59 11.45
N LYS A 260 -20.67 -5.21 10.44
CA LYS A 260 -22.05 -4.94 10.02
C LYS A 260 -23.05 -5.57 10.96
#